data_6b3c297652b9192adefa9451d17c0e33
#
_entry.id   6b3c297652b9192adefa9451d17c0e33
#
_cell.length_a   1.000
_cell.length_b   1.000
_cell.length_c   1.000
_cell.angle_alpha   90.00
_cell.angle_beta   90.00
_cell.angle_gamma   90.00
#
_symmetry.space_group_name_H-M   'P 1'
#
loop_
_entity.id
_entity.type
_entity.pdbx_description
1 polymer ?
#
loop_
_entity_poly.entity_id
_entity_poly.type
_entity_poly.pdbx_seq_one_letter_code
_entity_poly.pdbx_strand_id
1 'polypeptide(L)'
;AASDVYKRQGVKEPSASFEDKIGKKLLDPRLSVINYSSMAEYMNIPLLGSYSIDAEGVIPEEEMLLVEKGVLKKVLNGRIPTDKVRYTTGSARFIPFRGDVIYVTAPGTLHIKADGGLKPEAMKKALLKAAKEAKSDYAYIVRRFAGNASLLYRVDVKTGEETQVRFGKIAPVNMSKLKNIREICNQEKVYNLLLDKGVPASVIYPSSILLNNMDISVLNVPKRKLPVLKNPLQER
;
A
#
# COMPACT_ATOMS: atom_id res chain seq x y z
N ALA A 1 -3.44 15.63 -0.51
CA ALA A 1 -2.83 16.70 0.27
C ALA A 1 -1.65 17.39 -0.44
N ALA A 2 -0.91 16.75 -1.33
CA ALA A 2 0.09 17.41 -2.19
C ALA A 2 -0.54 18.38 -3.22
N SER A 3 -1.85 18.35 -3.40
CA SER A 3 -2.56 19.13 -4.41
C SER A 3 -2.54 20.65 -4.17
N ASP A 4 -2.43 21.10 -2.92
CA ASP A 4 -2.54 22.54 -2.62
C ASP A 4 -1.29 23.34 -2.95
N VAL A 5 -0.11 22.75 -2.88
CA VAL A 5 1.13 23.39 -3.33
C VAL A 5 1.12 23.58 -4.84
N TYR A 6 0.54 22.66 -5.59
CA TYR A 6 0.40 22.76 -7.05
C TYR A 6 -0.70 23.71 -7.50
N LYS A 7 -1.81 23.81 -6.77
CA LYS A 7 -2.88 24.80 -7.09
C LYS A 7 -2.36 26.25 -7.10
N ARG A 8 -1.42 26.60 -6.24
CA ARG A 8 -0.77 27.92 -6.22
C ARG A 8 0.12 28.18 -7.44
N GLN A 9 0.60 27.13 -8.12
CA GLN A 9 1.45 27.27 -9.30
C GLN A 9 0.67 27.18 -10.62
N GLY A 10 -0.67 27.18 -10.58
CA GLY A 10 -1.51 27.17 -11.78
C GLY A 10 -1.56 25.83 -12.51
N VAL A 11 -1.03 24.78 -11.94
CA VAL A 11 -1.10 23.41 -12.51
C VAL A 11 -2.43 22.78 -12.13
N LYS A 12 -3.31 22.57 -13.09
CA LYS A 12 -4.55 21.80 -12.91
C LYS A 12 -4.20 20.31 -12.72
N GLU A 13 -4.32 19.80 -11.51
CA GLU A 13 -4.29 18.36 -11.31
C GLU A 13 -5.62 17.71 -11.72
N PRO A 14 -5.58 16.60 -12.50
CA PRO A 14 -6.80 15.93 -12.96
C PRO A 14 -7.43 14.99 -11.92
N SER A 15 -6.86 14.85 -10.73
CA SER A 15 -7.42 13.97 -9.69
C SER A 15 -8.32 14.77 -8.74
N ALA A 16 -9.56 14.32 -8.58
CA ALA A 16 -10.45 14.82 -7.54
C ALA A 16 -9.71 14.75 -6.18
N SER A 17 -9.63 15.86 -5.49
CA SER A 17 -9.02 15.97 -4.17
C SER A 17 -9.58 14.88 -3.24
N PHE A 18 -8.76 14.30 -2.37
CA PHE A 18 -9.25 13.36 -1.35
C PHE A 18 -10.34 13.97 -0.47
N GLU A 19 -10.35 15.28 -0.32
CA GLU A 19 -11.38 16.04 0.40
C GLU A 19 -12.79 15.82 -0.17
N ASP A 20 -12.92 15.66 -1.51
CA ASP A 20 -14.20 15.37 -2.15
C ASP A 20 -14.74 13.98 -1.86
N LYS A 21 -13.92 13.16 -1.22
CA LYS A 21 -14.26 11.80 -0.81
C LYS A 21 -14.61 11.66 0.67
N ILE A 22 -14.53 12.74 1.45
CA ILE A 22 -14.98 12.73 2.86
C ILE A 22 -16.46 12.31 2.91
N GLY A 23 -16.76 11.38 3.79
CA GLY A 23 -18.10 10.74 3.91
C GLY A 23 -18.36 9.62 2.90
N LYS A 24 -17.45 9.37 1.94
CA LYS A 24 -17.62 8.29 0.95
C LYS A 24 -16.89 7.01 1.36
N LYS A 25 -17.44 5.87 0.97
CA LYS A 25 -16.80 4.55 1.14
C LYS A 25 -15.58 4.43 0.22
N LEU A 26 -14.40 4.25 0.81
CA LEU A 26 -13.13 4.07 0.10
C LEU A 26 -12.59 2.65 0.20
N LEU A 27 -12.82 1.97 1.32
CA LEU A 27 -12.27 0.66 1.65
C LEU A 27 -13.38 -0.33 2.03
N ASP A 28 -13.01 -1.58 2.21
CA ASP A 28 -13.88 -2.61 2.79
C ASP A 28 -14.35 -2.19 4.19
N PRO A 29 -15.61 -2.42 4.57
CA PRO A 29 -16.14 -2.02 5.88
C PRO A 29 -15.41 -2.63 7.08
N ARG A 30 -14.69 -3.72 6.88
CA ARG A 30 -13.85 -4.34 7.91
C ARG A 30 -12.53 -3.59 8.15
N LEU A 31 -12.19 -2.58 7.33
CA LEU A 31 -10.96 -1.82 7.46
C LEU A 31 -11.22 -0.43 8.04
N SER A 32 -10.38 -0.05 8.99
CA SER A 32 -10.23 1.32 9.47
C SER A 32 -8.78 1.76 9.30
N VAL A 33 -8.55 3.06 9.08
CA VAL A 33 -7.19 3.61 8.95
C VAL A 33 -7.02 4.72 9.96
N ILE A 34 -5.99 4.57 10.78
CA ILE A 34 -5.63 5.52 11.83
C ILE A 34 -4.24 6.05 11.50
N ASN A 35 -4.03 7.34 11.66
CA ASN A 35 -2.70 7.93 11.62
C ASN A 35 -2.23 8.17 13.06
N TYR A 36 -1.12 7.55 13.42
CA TYR A 36 -0.40 7.84 14.66
C TYR A 36 0.78 8.74 14.35
N SER A 37 0.88 9.87 15.05
CA SER A 37 1.98 10.82 14.87
C SER A 37 3.19 10.46 15.73
N SER A 38 2.98 10.18 17.01
CA SER A 38 4.04 10.02 18.02
C SER A 38 4.35 8.58 18.40
N MET A 39 3.68 7.59 17.78
CA MET A 39 3.97 6.18 18.05
C MET A 39 5.39 5.84 17.58
N ALA A 40 6.28 5.54 18.55
CA ALA A 40 7.69 5.29 18.29
C ALA A 40 7.99 3.84 17.91
N GLU A 41 7.16 2.90 18.36
CA GLU A 41 7.39 1.46 18.21
C GLU A 41 6.06 0.71 18.07
N TYR A 42 6.07 -0.39 17.31
CA TYR A 42 4.98 -1.35 17.24
C TYR A 42 5.54 -2.77 17.10
N MET A 43 5.09 -3.71 17.95
CA MET A 43 5.57 -5.11 17.98
C MET A 43 7.12 -5.22 18.08
N ASN A 44 7.76 -4.39 18.89
CA ASN A 44 9.22 -4.27 19.05
C ASN A 44 9.95 -3.83 17.76
N ILE A 45 9.24 -3.18 16.83
CA ILE A 45 9.82 -2.63 15.61
C ILE A 45 9.77 -1.11 15.70
N PRO A 46 10.91 -0.40 15.70
CA PRO A 46 10.94 1.05 15.66
C PRO A 46 10.23 1.58 14.41
N LEU A 47 9.46 2.66 14.56
CA LEU A 47 8.70 3.27 13.50
C LEU A 47 9.38 4.56 13.00
N LEU A 48 9.72 4.61 11.72
CA LEU A 48 10.35 5.78 11.09
C LEU A 48 9.41 6.99 10.97
N GLY A 49 8.09 6.74 10.96
CA GLY A 49 7.09 7.77 10.79
C GLY A 49 6.85 8.63 12.03
N SER A 50 7.37 8.25 13.21
CA SER A 50 7.11 8.93 14.48
C SER A 50 7.66 10.36 14.52
N TYR A 51 6.84 11.30 14.96
CA TYR A 51 7.21 12.69 15.24
C TYR A 51 6.25 13.30 16.26
N SER A 52 6.73 14.23 17.08
CA SER A 52 5.95 14.90 18.13
C SER A 52 5.48 16.30 17.74
N ILE A 53 6.18 16.95 16.83
CA ILE A 53 5.88 18.28 16.30
C ILE A 53 6.06 18.23 14.79
N ASP A 54 5.12 18.79 14.06
CA ASP A 54 5.21 18.86 12.60
C ASP A 54 6.18 19.96 12.12
N ALA A 55 6.41 20.03 10.82
CA ALA A 55 7.34 21.01 10.23
C ALA A 55 6.88 22.46 10.35
N GLU A 56 5.65 22.72 10.72
CA GLU A 56 5.08 24.06 10.95
C GLU A 56 4.94 24.39 12.43
N GLY A 57 5.52 23.56 13.32
CA GLY A 57 5.47 23.77 14.78
C GLY A 57 4.13 23.40 15.41
N VAL A 58 3.32 22.58 14.76
CA VAL A 58 2.03 22.12 15.28
C VAL A 58 2.20 20.76 15.96
N ILE A 59 1.67 20.63 17.17
CA ILE A 59 1.57 19.34 17.86
C ILE A 59 0.36 18.61 17.27
N PRO A 60 0.56 17.44 16.60
CA PRO A 60 -0.55 16.71 16.01
C PRO A 60 -1.37 15.95 17.06
N GLU A 61 -2.59 15.53 16.69
CA GLU A 61 -3.31 14.51 17.45
C GLU A 61 -2.47 13.23 17.47
N GLU A 62 -2.31 12.59 18.65
CA GLU A 62 -1.54 11.34 18.77
C GLU A 62 -2.16 10.22 17.92
N GLU A 63 -3.48 10.16 17.89
CA GLU A 63 -4.28 9.22 17.14
C GLU A 63 -5.36 9.94 16.35
N MET A 64 -5.32 9.83 15.03
CA MET A 64 -6.31 10.43 14.14
C MET A 64 -6.98 9.36 13.27
N LEU A 65 -8.28 9.17 13.45
CA LEU A 65 -9.09 8.27 12.66
C LEU A 65 -9.37 8.89 11.27
N LEU A 66 -8.66 8.41 10.25
CA LEU A 66 -8.82 8.87 8.86
C LEU A 66 -9.96 8.14 8.15
N VAL A 67 -10.02 6.81 8.30
CA VAL A 67 -11.06 5.98 7.70
C VAL A 67 -11.69 5.11 8.79
N GLU A 68 -13.00 5.20 8.94
CA GLU A 68 -13.76 4.38 9.87
C GLU A 68 -14.65 3.42 9.09
N LYS A 69 -14.47 2.11 9.33
CA LYS A 69 -15.27 1.07 8.67
C LYS A 69 -15.43 1.28 7.17
N GLY A 70 -14.30 1.59 6.51
CA GLY A 70 -14.22 1.84 5.07
C GLY A 70 -14.63 3.22 4.60
N VAL A 71 -15.17 4.10 5.47
CA VAL A 71 -15.64 5.46 5.13
C VAL A 71 -14.60 6.49 5.51
N LEU A 72 -14.19 7.36 4.59
CA LEU A 72 -13.28 8.46 4.86
C LEU A 72 -13.92 9.49 5.78
N LYS A 73 -13.28 9.79 6.91
CA LYS A 73 -13.76 10.74 7.92
C LYS A 73 -12.94 12.02 7.94
N LYS A 74 -11.62 11.90 7.95
CA LYS A 74 -10.68 13.01 7.98
C LYS A 74 -9.60 12.82 6.92
N VAL A 75 -8.98 13.92 6.51
CA VAL A 75 -7.76 13.93 5.70
C VAL A 75 -6.66 14.68 6.45
N LEU A 76 -5.43 14.33 6.16
CA LEU A 76 -4.27 15.04 6.72
C LEU A 76 -4.18 16.43 6.10
N ASN A 77 -3.81 17.43 6.90
CA ASN A 77 -3.64 18.81 6.45
C ASN A 77 -2.51 19.52 7.23
N GLY A 78 -1.85 20.48 6.59
CA GLY A 78 -0.96 21.44 7.23
C GLY A 78 -1.73 22.66 7.74
N ARG A 79 -1.04 23.78 7.96
CA ARG A 79 -1.65 25.04 8.40
C ARG A 79 -2.48 25.75 7.32
N ILE A 80 -2.24 25.44 6.06
CA ILE A 80 -2.94 26.08 4.94
C ILE A 80 -4.32 25.44 4.82
N PRO A 81 -5.41 26.17 5.08
CA PRO A 81 -6.74 25.63 4.97
C PRO A 81 -7.11 25.38 3.50
N THR A 82 -7.96 24.39 3.27
CA THR A 82 -8.60 24.14 1.99
C THR A 82 -10.07 24.52 2.05
N ASP A 83 -10.79 24.40 0.96
CA ASP A 83 -12.22 24.74 0.92
C ASP A 83 -13.06 23.90 1.88
N LYS A 84 -12.69 22.64 2.08
CA LYS A 84 -13.42 21.68 2.92
C LYS A 84 -12.76 21.39 4.27
N VAL A 85 -11.44 21.57 4.37
CA VAL A 85 -10.67 21.29 5.58
C VAL A 85 -10.04 22.58 6.06
N ARG A 86 -10.64 23.19 7.07
CA ARG A 86 -10.24 24.49 7.62
C ARG A 86 -9.42 24.39 8.89
N TYR A 87 -9.02 23.19 9.29
CA TYR A 87 -8.21 22.92 10.47
C TYR A 87 -6.86 22.31 10.07
N THR A 88 -5.85 22.50 10.88
CA THR A 88 -4.58 21.79 10.75
C THR A 88 -4.66 20.45 11.49
N THR A 89 -3.98 19.45 10.95
CA THR A 89 -3.82 18.15 11.60
C THR A 89 -2.41 17.91 12.12
N GLY A 90 -1.54 18.94 12.03
CA GLY A 90 -0.15 18.78 12.42
C GLY A 90 0.59 17.76 11.58
N SER A 91 0.34 17.75 10.26
CA SER A 91 0.90 16.73 9.36
C SER A 91 1.83 17.32 8.30
N ALA A 92 2.33 18.53 8.50
CA ALA A 92 3.33 19.13 7.65
C ALA A 92 4.69 18.46 7.86
N ARG A 93 5.38 18.12 6.77
CA ARG A 93 6.72 17.49 6.79
C ARG A 93 7.65 18.30 5.91
N PHE A 94 8.93 18.33 6.30
CA PHE A 94 9.98 18.93 5.48
C PHE A 94 10.48 17.97 4.43
N ILE A 95 10.72 18.50 3.22
CA ILE A 95 11.48 17.82 2.21
C ILE A 95 12.50 18.76 1.57
N PRO A 96 13.76 18.35 1.40
CA PRO A 96 14.72 19.11 0.62
C PRO A 96 14.37 19.01 -0.87
N PHE A 97 14.37 20.16 -1.56
CA PHE A 97 14.06 20.20 -2.98
C PHE A 97 14.89 21.29 -3.68
N ARG A 98 15.84 20.91 -4.52
CA ARG A 98 16.68 21.80 -5.34
C ARG A 98 17.37 22.92 -4.54
N GLY A 99 17.84 22.64 -3.34
CA GLY A 99 18.50 23.62 -2.47
C GLY A 99 17.57 24.38 -1.54
N ASP A 100 16.27 24.25 -1.72
CA ASP A 100 15.23 24.79 -0.84
C ASP A 100 14.61 23.71 0.05
N VAL A 101 13.81 24.13 1.01
CA VAL A 101 12.98 23.28 1.83
C VAL A 101 11.52 23.56 1.50
N ILE A 102 10.80 22.53 1.09
CA ILE A 102 9.35 22.66 0.86
C ILE A 102 8.56 21.87 1.90
N TYR A 103 7.35 22.32 2.17
CA TYR A 103 6.41 21.63 3.04
C TYR A 103 5.49 20.72 2.23
N VAL A 104 5.27 19.52 2.73
CA VAL A 104 4.29 18.57 2.20
C VAL A 104 3.46 18.03 3.34
N THR A 105 2.22 17.68 3.06
CA THR A 105 1.39 16.95 4.03
C THR A 105 1.63 15.46 3.87
N ALA A 106 2.06 14.80 4.94
CA ALA A 106 2.31 13.36 4.92
C ALA A 106 1.99 12.71 6.27
N PRO A 107 1.64 11.43 6.27
CA PRO A 107 1.36 10.69 7.50
C PRO A 107 2.63 10.44 8.31
N GLY A 108 2.44 10.17 9.59
CA GLY A 108 3.43 9.52 10.44
C GLY A 108 3.38 8.00 10.27
N THR A 109 2.62 7.33 11.11
CA THR A 109 2.37 5.89 11.01
C THR A 109 0.91 5.65 10.65
N LEU A 110 0.67 5.07 9.48
CA LEU A 110 -0.66 4.62 9.08
C LEU A 110 -0.90 3.19 9.59
N HIS A 111 -1.89 3.02 10.44
CA HIS A 111 -2.33 1.71 10.88
C HIS A 111 -3.62 1.33 10.14
N ILE A 112 -3.52 0.37 9.23
CA ILE A 112 -4.64 -0.23 8.51
C ILE A 112 -5.15 -1.39 9.35
N LYS A 113 -6.10 -1.11 10.23
CA LYS A 113 -6.65 -2.05 11.20
C LYS A 113 -7.80 -2.84 10.59
N ALA A 114 -7.75 -4.16 10.70
CA ALA A 114 -8.84 -5.04 10.28
C ALA A 114 -9.72 -5.41 11.49
N ASP A 115 -11.03 -5.30 11.30
CA ASP A 115 -12.02 -5.84 12.26
C ASP A 115 -12.28 -7.31 11.92
N GLY A 116 -11.66 -8.20 12.67
CA GLY A 116 -11.67 -9.63 12.44
C GLY A 116 -10.67 -10.07 11.35
N GLY A 117 -10.89 -11.25 10.81
CA GLY A 117 -10.05 -11.81 9.74
C GLY A 117 -9.63 -13.25 10.01
N LEU A 118 -8.95 -13.84 9.03
CA LEU A 118 -8.46 -15.22 9.08
C LEU A 118 -7.04 -15.27 9.63
N LYS A 119 -6.71 -16.36 10.30
CA LYS A 119 -5.31 -16.67 10.63
C LYS A 119 -4.48 -16.91 9.36
N PRO A 120 -3.16 -16.66 9.36
CA PRO A 120 -2.31 -16.85 8.18
C PRO A 120 -2.45 -18.22 7.51
N GLU A 121 -2.56 -19.28 8.31
CA GLU A 121 -2.67 -20.66 7.81
C GLU A 121 -4.00 -20.92 7.09
N ALA A 122 -5.05 -20.17 7.45
CA ALA A 122 -6.37 -20.28 6.84
C ALA A 122 -6.47 -19.52 5.51
N MET A 123 -5.61 -18.53 5.27
CA MET A 123 -5.64 -17.70 4.05
C MET A 123 -5.40 -18.54 2.78
N LYS A 124 -4.45 -19.48 2.81
CA LYS A 124 -4.21 -20.37 1.65
C LYS A 124 -5.41 -21.28 1.40
N LYS A 125 -6.04 -21.80 2.44
CA LYS A 125 -7.27 -22.61 2.31
C LYS A 125 -8.41 -21.79 1.71
N ALA A 126 -8.59 -20.55 2.14
CA ALA A 126 -9.57 -19.63 1.58
C ALA A 126 -9.31 -19.31 0.10
N LEU A 127 -8.05 -19.12 -0.30
CA LEU A 127 -7.65 -18.93 -1.69
C LEU A 127 -8.04 -20.14 -2.56
N LEU A 128 -7.71 -21.36 -2.13
CA LEU A 128 -8.04 -22.58 -2.87
C LEU A 128 -9.55 -22.81 -2.96
N LYS A 129 -10.29 -22.53 -1.88
CA LYS A 129 -11.76 -22.57 -1.87
C LYS A 129 -12.34 -21.58 -2.90
N ALA A 130 -11.84 -20.34 -2.90
CA ALA A 130 -12.27 -19.32 -3.85
C ALA A 130 -12.03 -19.73 -5.31
N ALA A 131 -10.87 -20.33 -5.61
CA ALA A 131 -10.55 -20.81 -6.94
C ALA A 131 -11.45 -21.98 -7.38
N LYS A 132 -11.77 -22.90 -6.47
CA LYS A 132 -12.74 -23.99 -6.74
C LYS A 132 -14.13 -23.46 -7.06
N GLU A 133 -14.61 -22.48 -6.29
CA GLU A 133 -15.90 -21.81 -6.54
C GLU A 133 -15.93 -21.11 -7.90
N ALA A 134 -14.81 -20.51 -8.30
CA ALA A 134 -14.62 -19.90 -9.62
C ALA A 134 -14.38 -20.92 -10.75
N LYS A 135 -14.37 -22.22 -10.46
CA LYS A 135 -14.05 -23.30 -11.41
C LYS A 135 -12.71 -23.10 -12.13
N SER A 136 -11.72 -22.55 -11.42
CA SER A 136 -10.38 -22.33 -11.94
C SER A 136 -9.45 -23.46 -11.50
N ASP A 137 -8.58 -23.92 -12.40
CA ASP A 137 -7.55 -24.91 -12.06
C ASP A 137 -6.40 -24.32 -11.26
N TYR A 138 -6.25 -23.01 -11.29
CA TYR A 138 -5.15 -22.29 -10.64
C TYR A 138 -5.64 -21.09 -9.85
N ALA A 139 -4.90 -20.79 -8.77
CA ALA A 139 -4.96 -19.55 -8.04
C ALA A 139 -3.59 -18.84 -8.08
N TYR A 140 -3.52 -17.60 -7.63
CA TYR A 140 -2.27 -16.85 -7.66
C TYR A 140 -1.98 -16.21 -6.30
N ILE A 141 -0.72 -16.26 -5.89
CA ILE A 141 -0.19 -15.56 -4.72
C ILE A 141 0.84 -14.54 -5.21
N VAL A 142 0.67 -13.31 -4.78
CA VAL A 142 1.65 -12.24 -5.02
C VAL A 142 2.40 -11.99 -3.73
N ARG A 143 3.71 -12.18 -3.74
CA ARG A 143 4.60 -11.79 -2.65
C ARG A 143 5.38 -10.56 -3.10
N ARG A 144 5.30 -9.50 -2.34
CA ARG A 144 5.98 -8.24 -2.66
C ARG A 144 7.19 -8.06 -1.78
N PHE A 145 8.32 -7.78 -2.40
CA PHE A 145 9.53 -7.35 -1.73
C PHE A 145 9.60 -5.81 -1.69
N ALA A 146 10.57 -5.28 -0.97
CA ALA A 146 10.86 -3.86 -0.96
C ALA A 146 11.10 -3.35 -2.40
N GLY A 147 10.56 -2.18 -2.71
CA GLY A 147 10.61 -1.59 -4.06
C GLY A 147 9.51 -2.10 -5.01
N ASN A 148 9.78 -2.06 -6.30
CA ASN A 148 8.81 -2.41 -7.35
C ASN A 148 8.81 -3.91 -7.74
N ALA A 149 9.67 -4.71 -7.14
CA ALA A 149 9.74 -6.14 -7.42
C ALA A 149 8.59 -6.88 -6.75
N SER A 150 7.86 -7.67 -7.51
CA SER A 150 6.86 -8.59 -7.00
C SER A 150 7.11 -9.98 -7.55
N LEU A 151 6.93 -10.99 -6.69
CA LEU A 151 6.98 -12.38 -7.08
C LEU A 151 5.56 -12.91 -7.20
N LEU A 152 5.27 -13.49 -8.35
CA LEU A 152 4.00 -14.12 -8.65
C LEU A 152 4.17 -15.64 -8.59
N TYR A 153 3.30 -16.31 -7.83
CA TYR A 153 3.23 -17.76 -7.73
C TYR A 153 1.87 -18.23 -8.22
N ARG A 154 1.88 -19.21 -9.11
CA ARG A 154 0.71 -19.97 -9.49
C ARG A 154 0.54 -21.13 -8.52
N VAL A 155 -0.66 -21.30 -7.99
CA VAL A 155 -1.00 -22.37 -7.06
C VAL A 155 -1.96 -23.32 -7.77
N ASP A 156 -1.60 -24.58 -7.87
CA ASP A 156 -2.49 -25.62 -8.38
C ASP A 156 -3.61 -25.87 -7.36
N VAL A 157 -4.86 -25.86 -7.83
CA VAL A 157 -6.03 -25.95 -6.94
C VAL A 157 -6.23 -27.37 -6.40
N LYS A 158 -5.74 -28.39 -7.11
CA LYS A 158 -5.88 -29.81 -6.70
C LYS A 158 -4.79 -30.21 -5.71
N THR A 159 -3.55 -29.84 -6.00
CA THR A 159 -2.39 -30.25 -5.19
C THR A 159 -1.99 -29.22 -4.14
N GLY A 160 -2.33 -27.94 -4.36
CA GLY A 160 -1.87 -26.83 -3.54
C GLY A 160 -0.40 -26.47 -3.75
N GLU A 161 0.24 -27.01 -4.78
CA GLU A 161 1.63 -26.75 -5.12
C GLU A 161 1.81 -25.34 -5.67
N GLU A 162 2.88 -24.66 -5.25
CA GLU A 162 3.21 -23.30 -5.66
C GLU A 162 4.36 -23.32 -6.68
N THR A 163 4.11 -22.78 -7.85
CA THR A 163 5.13 -22.62 -8.90
C THR A 163 5.33 -21.15 -9.19
N GLN A 164 6.57 -20.65 -9.11
CA GLN A 164 6.89 -19.28 -9.43
C GLN A 164 6.65 -18.99 -10.91
N VAL A 165 5.89 -17.94 -11.21
CA VAL A 165 5.65 -17.46 -12.57
C VAL A 165 6.70 -16.41 -12.91
N ARG A 166 7.56 -16.71 -13.87
CA ARG A 166 8.52 -15.75 -14.41
C ARG A 166 7.80 -14.80 -15.37
N PHE A 167 8.19 -13.51 -15.30
CA PHE A 167 7.63 -12.46 -16.16
C PHE A 167 6.12 -12.25 -16.04
N GLY A 168 5.52 -12.71 -14.94
CA GLY A 168 4.13 -12.40 -14.62
C GLY A 168 3.98 -10.94 -14.19
N LYS A 169 2.95 -10.27 -14.72
CA LYS A 169 2.53 -8.93 -14.31
C LYS A 169 1.11 -8.99 -13.78
N ILE A 170 0.91 -8.41 -12.62
CA ILE A 170 -0.42 -8.23 -12.04
C ILE A 170 -0.90 -6.80 -12.28
N ALA A 171 -2.19 -6.66 -12.59
CA ALA A 171 -2.80 -5.34 -12.68
C ALA A 171 -2.67 -4.57 -11.35
N PRO A 172 -2.50 -3.25 -11.38
CA PRO A 172 -2.45 -2.45 -10.17
C PRO A 172 -3.71 -2.64 -9.31
N VAL A 173 -3.49 -2.80 -8.00
CA VAL A 173 -4.59 -2.81 -7.04
C VAL A 173 -5.10 -1.39 -6.88
N ASN A 174 -6.30 -1.13 -7.33
CA ASN A 174 -6.96 0.17 -7.21
C ASN A 174 -7.96 0.20 -6.05
N MET A 175 -8.44 1.39 -5.71
CA MET A 175 -9.40 1.61 -4.62
C MET A 175 -10.70 0.81 -4.80
N SER A 176 -11.13 0.55 -6.04
CA SER A 176 -12.33 -0.25 -6.31
C SER A 176 -12.17 -1.70 -5.83
N LYS A 177 -10.98 -2.30 -6.00
CA LYS A 177 -10.68 -3.64 -5.50
C LYS A 177 -10.62 -3.70 -3.98
N LEU A 178 -10.17 -2.62 -3.34
CA LEU A 178 -10.06 -2.53 -1.88
C LEU A 178 -11.42 -2.25 -1.18
N LYS A 179 -12.47 -1.94 -1.92
CA LYS A 179 -13.83 -1.78 -1.37
C LYS A 179 -14.52 -3.12 -1.08
N ASN A 180 -14.10 -4.19 -1.74
CA ASN A 180 -14.71 -5.51 -1.66
C ASN A 180 -13.60 -6.58 -1.58
N ILE A 181 -12.97 -6.66 -0.42
CA ILE A 181 -11.95 -7.67 -0.13
C ILE A 181 -12.67 -8.96 0.25
N ARG A 182 -12.26 -10.10 -0.31
CA ARG A 182 -12.87 -11.39 0.03
C ARG A 182 -12.50 -11.81 1.44
N GLU A 183 -11.19 -11.89 1.72
CA GLU A 183 -10.68 -12.24 3.05
C GLU A 183 -9.52 -11.35 3.44
N ILE A 184 -9.38 -11.11 4.73
CA ILE A 184 -8.31 -10.31 5.32
C ILE A 184 -7.60 -11.18 6.36
N CYS A 185 -6.29 -11.14 6.41
CA CYS A 185 -5.52 -11.78 7.47
C CYS A 185 -5.56 -10.93 8.75
N ASN A 186 -5.74 -11.59 9.89
CA ASN A 186 -5.73 -10.91 11.20
C ASN A 186 -4.33 -10.68 11.78
N GLN A 187 -3.29 -11.23 11.16
CA GLN A 187 -1.91 -10.95 11.53
C GLN A 187 -1.47 -9.64 10.89
N GLU A 188 -0.89 -8.76 11.68
CA GLU A 188 -0.35 -7.50 11.22
C GLU A 188 1.15 -7.57 10.93
N LYS A 189 1.62 -6.69 10.07
CA LYS A 189 3.03 -6.46 9.75
C LYS A 189 3.33 -4.97 9.74
N VAL A 190 4.59 -4.65 10.00
CA VAL A 190 5.11 -3.28 9.94
C VAL A 190 5.98 -3.13 8.70
N TYR A 191 5.86 -2.00 8.04
CA TYR A 191 6.73 -1.59 6.95
C TYR A 191 7.14 -0.13 7.11
N ASN A 192 8.43 0.08 7.29
CA ASN A 192 9.04 1.41 7.31
C ASN A 192 9.46 1.80 5.90
N LEU A 193 9.14 3.00 5.47
CA LEU A 193 9.41 3.47 4.12
C LEU A 193 9.75 4.97 4.10
N LEU A 194 10.39 5.36 3.03
CA LEU A 194 10.46 6.75 2.63
C LEU A 194 9.43 6.99 1.54
N LEU A 195 8.50 7.90 1.78
CA LEU A 195 7.57 8.37 0.76
C LEU A 195 8.32 9.17 -0.31
N ASP A 196 7.60 9.55 -1.37
CA ASP A 196 8.15 10.42 -2.40
C ASP A 196 8.91 11.60 -1.77
N LYS A 197 10.09 11.90 -2.33
CA LYS A 197 10.99 12.96 -1.87
C LYS A 197 11.61 12.73 -0.48
N GLY A 198 11.56 11.51 0.06
CA GLY A 198 12.31 11.13 1.25
C GLY A 198 11.63 11.37 2.59
N VAL A 199 10.32 11.60 2.64
CA VAL A 199 9.58 11.74 3.90
C VAL A 199 9.49 10.38 4.60
N PRO A 200 10.01 10.23 5.83
CA PRO A 200 9.89 8.98 6.58
C PRO A 200 8.44 8.75 7.01
N ALA A 201 7.98 7.53 6.81
CA ALA A 201 6.65 7.07 7.23
C ALA A 201 6.70 5.60 7.61
N SER A 202 5.68 5.14 8.31
CA SER A 202 5.51 3.74 8.66
C SER A 202 4.08 3.30 8.32
N VAL A 203 3.92 2.01 8.00
CA VAL A 203 2.60 1.42 7.78
C VAL A 203 2.49 0.13 8.55
N ILE A 204 1.44 0.01 9.36
CA ILE A 204 1.01 -1.21 10.01
C ILE A 204 -0.18 -1.73 9.22
N TYR A 205 -0.15 -2.98 8.79
CA TYR A 205 -1.15 -3.50 7.86
C TYR A 205 -1.39 -5.01 8.02
N PRO A 206 -2.57 -5.52 7.64
CA PRO A 206 -2.83 -6.95 7.57
C PRO A 206 -1.83 -7.66 6.65
N SER A 207 -1.21 -8.73 7.11
CA SER A 207 -0.10 -9.41 6.42
C SER A 207 -0.47 -9.94 5.03
N SER A 208 -1.75 -10.18 4.77
CA SER A 208 -2.27 -10.56 3.46
C SER A 208 -3.76 -10.26 3.32
N ILE A 209 -4.19 -10.09 2.07
CA ILE A 209 -5.59 -9.95 1.68
C ILE A 209 -5.88 -10.88 0.49
N LEU A 210 -7.09 -11.37 0.40
CA LEU A 210 -7.59 -12.15 -0.73
C LEU A 210 -8.54 -11.27 -1.56
N LEU A 211 -8.17 -11.05 -2.81
CA LEU A 211 -8.96 -10.27 -3.76
C LEU A 211 -9.56 -11.17 -4.85
N ASN A 212 -10.75 -10.81 -5.32
CA ASN A 212 -11.36 -11.45 -6.47
C ASN A 212 -10.96 -10.75 -7.78
N ASN A 213 -10.96 -11.50 -8.87
CA ASN A 213 -10.89 -10.98 -10.25
C ASN A 213 -9.72 -10.01 -10.48
N MET A 214 -8.51 -10.47 -10.18
CA MET A 214 -7.29 -9.74 -10.51
C MET A 214 -6.78 -10.17 -11.88
N ASP A 215 -6.55 -9.21 -12.76
CA ASP A 215 -5.98 -9.49 -14.08
C ASP A 215 -4.49 -9.79 -13.96
N ILE A 216 -4.11 -10.92 -14.51
CA ILE A 216 -2.72 -11.38 -14.55
C ILE A 216 -2.35 -11.58 -16.02
N SER A 217 -1.26 -10.97 -16.44
CA SER A 217 -0.68 -11.13 -17.76
C SER A 217 0.74 -11.66 -17.65
N VAL A 218 1.12 -12.48 -18.62
CA VAL A 218 2.50 -12.93 -18.77
C VAL A 218 3.13 -12.12 -19.89
N LEU A 219 4.26 -11.46 -19.60
CA LEU A 219 5.02 -10.74 -20.61
C LEU A 219 5.60 -11.75 -21.59
N ASN A 220 5.35 -11.55 -22.87
CA ASN A 220 5.95 -12.35 -23.91
C ASN A 220 7.42 -11.94 -24.07
N VAL A 221 8.30 -12.60 -23.34
CA VAL A 221 9.73 -12.34 -23.42
C VAL A 221 10.31 -13.27 -24.49
N PRO A 222 10.98 -12.75 -25.52
CA PRO A 222 11.61 -13.60 -26.51
C PRO A 222 12.56 -14.59 -25.82
N LYS A 223 12.40 -15.88 -26.12
CA LYS A 223 13.31 -16.91 -25.62
C LYS A 223 14.72 -16.57 -26.11
N ARG A 224 15.54 -16.01 -25.22
CA ARG A 224 16.97 -15.89 -25.51
C ARG A 224 17.53 -17.30 -25.68
N LYS A 225 18.01 -17.62 -26.86
CA LYS A 225 18.92 -18.76 -27.03
C LYS A 225 20.13 -18.47 -26.15
N LEU A 226 20.39 -19.36 -25.20
CA LEU A 226 21.62 -19.27 -24.42
C LEU A 226 22.79 -19.27 -25.44
N PRO A 227 23.78 -18.37 -25.30
CA PRO A 227 24.95 -18.45 -26.14
C PRO A 227 25.57 -19.84 -25.89
N VAL A 228 25.63 -20.65 -26.93
CA VAL A 228 26.38 -21.91 -26.88
C VAL A 228 27.86 -21.49 -26.96
N LEU A 229 28.50 -21.32 -25.82
CA LEU A 229 29.93 -21.15 -25.75
C LEU A 229 30.55 -22.53 -26.07
N LYS A 230 31.22 -22.63 -27.19
CA LYS A 230 32.08 -23.79 -27.46
C LYS A 230 33.12 -23.88 -26.34
N ASN A 231 33.29 -25.05 -25.78
CA ASN A 231 34.32 -25.28 -24.78
C ASN A 231 35.70 -25.07 -25.42
N PRO A 232 36.49 -24.07 -25.05
CA PRO A 232 37.79 -23.79 -25.68
C PRO A 232 38.80 -24.94 -25.49
N LEU A 233 38.51 -25.94 -24.61
CA LEU A 233 39.34 -27.10 -24.42
C LEU A 233 38.98 -28.28 -25.38
N GLN A 234 37.93 -28.16 -26.19
CA GLN A 234 37.54 -29.16 -27.20
C GLN A 234 38.11 -28.86 -28.62
N GLU A 235 38.86 -27.78 -28.75
CA GLU A 235 39.55 -27.43 -30.02
C GLU A 235 41.08 -27.74 -29.97
N ARG A 236 41.44 -28.88 -29.40
CA ARG A 236 42.79 -29.44 -29.54
C ARG A 236 42.74 -30.82 -30.21
#